data_1021046a23a4c589622d2554b130aa78
#
_entry.id   1021046a23a4c589622d2554b130aa78
#
_cell.length_a   1.000
_cell.length_b   1.000
_cell.length_c   1.000
_cell.angle_alpha   90.00
_cell.angle_beta   90.00
_cell.angle_gamma   90.00
#
_symmetry.space_group_name_H-M   'P 1'
#
loop_
_entity.id
_entity.type
_entity.pdbx_description
1 polymer ?
#
loop_
_entity_poly.entity_id
_entity_poly.type
_entity_poly.pdbx_seq_one_letter_code
_entity_poly.pdbx_strand_id
1 'polypeptide(L)'
;MPTYNPDASMLTPSEAERLFPPATKTARRSTVCVDFDGVLHSYTSPWSGADVIPDPPVEGALAFLAAAVERFDVAVFSARSHQQGGVGAMRAWMMAHGLARDVVARLKFPSEKPQAIVYIDDRGWRFDGSFPSLDDIASFRPWNRREAAAPAPAA
;
A
#
# COMPACT_ATOMS: atom_id res chain seq x y z
N MET A 1 -42.59 -34.21 -3.38
CA MET A 1 -42.71 -32.78 -2.99
C MET A 1 -42.45 -32.71 -1.50
N PRO A 2 -41.35 -32.18 -0.99
CA PRO A 2 -41.17 -31.95 0.43
C PRO A 2 -42.11 -30.82 0.86
N THR A 3 -42.98 -31.11 1.83
CA THR A 3 -43.91 -30.15 2.44
C THR A 3 -43.13 -29.13 3.23
N TYR A 4 -43.25 -27.87 2.85
CA TYR A 4 -42.75 -26.72 3.62
C TYR A 4 -43.45 -26.74 4.99
N ASN A 5 -42.69 -26.89 6.08
CA ASN A 5 -43.16 -26.77 7.44
C ASN A 5 -42.97 -25.31 7.92
N PRO A 6 -44.03 -24.51 8.06
CA PRO A 6 -43.92 -23.12 8.49
C PRO A 6 -43.59 -22.93 9.98
N ASP A 7 -43.45 -24.03 10.74
CA ASP A 7 -43.22 -24.03 12.19
C ASP A 7 -41.75 -24.33 12.57
N ALA A 8 -40.81 -24.21 11.64
CA ALA A 8 -39.41 -24.11 12.01
C ALA A 8 -39.23 -22.78 12.76
N SER A 9 -39.25 -22.87 14.10
CA SER A 9 -39.10 -21.73 14.99
C SER A 9 -37.88 -20.90 14.56
N MET A 10 -38.13 -19.72 14.01
CA MET A 10 -37.07 -18.76 13.74
C MET A 10 -36.38 -18.49 15.07
N LEU A 11 -35.08 -18.73 15.10
CA LEU A 11 -34.24 -18.37 16.26
C LEU A 11 -34.52 -16.91 16.61
N THR A 12 -34.78 -16.65 17.88
CA THR A 12 -34.83 -15.27 18.35
C THR A 12 -33.46 -14.62 18.17
N PRO A 13 -33.37 -13.31 18.01
CA PRO A 13 -32.09 -12.61 17.91
C PRO A 13 -31.10 -12.98 19.02
N SER A 14 -31.59 -13.20 20.25
CA SER A 14 -30.79 -13.61 21.40
C SER A 14 -30.28 -15.05 21.30
N GLU A 15 -31.06 -15.97 20.69
CA GLU A 15 -30.63 -17.35 20.45
C GLU A 15 -29.61 -17.42 19.29
N ALA A 16 -29.84 -16.61 18.25
CA ALA A 16 -28.90 -16.47 17.15
C ALA A 16 -27.53 -15.92 17.64
N GLU A 17 -27.52 -14.91 18.50
CA GLU A 17 -26.29 -14.37 19.09
C GLU A 17 -25.56 -15.38 19.99
N ARG A 18 -26.29 -16.25 20.69
CA ARG A 18 -25.69 -17.32 21.52
C ARG A 18 -25.10 -18.44 20.67
N LEU A 19 -25.80 -18.84 19.61
CA LEU A 19 -25.35 -19.92 18.72
C LEU A 19 -24.25 -19.48 17.73
N PHE A 20 -24.31 -18.20 17.34
CA PHE A 20 -23.37 -17.57 16.46
C PHE A 20 -22.83 -16.29 17.12
N PRO A 21 -22.01 -16.41 18.18
CA PRO A 21 -21.44 -15.24 18.82
C PRO A 21 -20.69 -14.44 17.75
N PRO A 22 -20.80 -13.10 17.76
CA PRO A 22 -20.06 -12.28 16.84
C PRO A 22 -18.59 -12.68 16.96
N ALA A 23 -17.95 -12.97 15.82
CA ALA A 23 -16.54 -13.28 15.80
C ALA A 23 -15.84 -12.20 16.64
N THR A 24 -15.14 -12.62 17.70
CA THR A 24 -14.36 -11.71 18.52
C THR A 24 -13.50 -10.93 17.53
N LYS A 25 -13.77 -9.62 17.38
CA LYS A 25 -12.97 -8.72 16.59
C LYS A 25 -11.58 -8.73 17.25
N THR A 26 -10.73 -9.66 16.83
CA THR A 26 -9.30 -9.43 16.93
C THR A 26 -9.10 -8.07 16.29
N ALA A 27 -8.59 -7.10 17.05
CA ALA A 27 -8.47 -5.72 16.61
C ALA A 27 -7.75 -5.73 15.27
N ARG A 28 -8.52 -5.54 14.18
CA ARG A 28 -8.02 -5.63 12.82
C ARG A 28 -7.04 -4.49 12.65
N ARG A 29 -5.78 -4.79 12.40
CA ARG A 29 -4.77 -3.75 12.16
C ARG A 29 -5.21 -2.89 11.00
N SER A 30 -5.06 -1.59 11.13
CA SER A 30 -5.28 -0.67 10.03
C SER A 30 -4.27 -0.92 8.92
N THR A 31 -4.71 -0.81 7.67
CA THR A 31 -3.82 -0.96 6.52
C THR A 31 -3.20 0.39 6.15
N VAL A 32 -1.89 0.38 5.93
CA VAL A 32 -1.13 1.47 5.29
C VAL A 32 -0.74 0.98 3.90
N CYS A 33 -1.05 1.77 2.88
CA CYS A 33 -0.68 1.47 1.50
C CYS A 33 0.51 2.34 1.09
N VAL A 34 1.54 1.70 0.54
CA VAL A 34 2.79 2.37 0.14
C VAL A 34 3.06 2.05 -1.32
N ASP A 35 3.31 3.06 -2.13
CA ASP A 35 3.79 2.88 -3.50
C ASP A 35 5.26 2.42 -3.49
N PHE A 36 5.72 1.86 -4.58
CA PHE A 36 7.06 1.33 -4.72
C PHE A 36 8.00 2.26 -5.48
N ASP A 37 7.70 2.56 -6.74
CA ASP A 37 8.55 3.38 -7.60
C ASP A 37 8.42 4.87 -7.25
N GLY A 38 9.51 5.50 -6.81
CA GLY A 38 9.52 6.88 -6.35
C GLY A 38 9.17 7.05 -4.87
N VAL A 39 8.90 5.95 -4.13
CA VAL A 39 8.61 5.97 -2.69
C VAL A 39 9.54 5.05 -1.91
N LEU A 40 9.56 3.76 -2.21
CA LEU A 40 10.50 2.80 -1.63
C LEU A 40 11.78 2.70 -2.48
N HIS A 41 11.62 2.55 -3.77
CA HIS A 41 12.66 2.56 -4.80
C HIS A 41 12.84 3.98 -5.31
N SER A 42 14.07 4.48 -5.38
CA SER A 42 14.33 5.89 -5.75
C SER A 42 13.91 6.25 -7.17
N TYR A 43 13.83 5.25 -8.04
CA TYR A 43 13.29 5.35 -9.40
C TYR A 43 13.90 6.50 -10.22
N THR A 44 15.21 6.56 -10.22
CA THR A 44 16.00 7.58 -10.96
C THR A 44 16.29 7.14 -12.39
N SER A 45 16.34 5.83 -12.65
CA SER A 45 16.53 5.24 -13.97
C SER A 45 15.23 5.15 -14.77
N PRO A 46 15.29 5.11 -16.13
CA PRO A 46 14.12 4.87 -16.95
C PRO A 46 13.49 3.49 -16.69
N TRP A 47 12.18 3.38 -16.90
CA TRP A 47 11.48 2.12 -16.85
C TRP A 47 11.98 1.13 -17.90
N SER A 48 12.30 -0.10 -17.50
CA SER A 48 12.80 -1.17 -18.38
C SER A 48 12.15 -2.54 -18.15
N GLY A 49 11.08 -2.59 -17.35
CA GLY A 49 10.32 -3.81 -17.08
C GLY A 49 9.90 -3.94 -15.62
N ALA A 50 8.85 -4.73 -15.36
CA ALA A 50 8.33 -4.89 -14.02
C ALA A 50 9.27 -5.63 -13.07
N ASP A 51 10.11 -6.48 -13.63
CA ASP A 51 11.11 -7.30 -12.94
C ASP A 51 12.50 -6.64 -12.85
N VAL A 52 12.68 -5.46 -13.48
CA VAL A 52 13.95 -4.71 -13.47
C VAL A 52 13.85 -3.53 -12.50
N ILE A 53 14.66 -3.57 -11.43
CA ILE A 53 14.66 -2.57 -10.35
C ILE A 53 16.12 -2.14 -10.10
N PRO A 54 16.64 -1.17 -10.88
CA PRO A 54 18.07 -0.89 -10.90
C PRO A 54 18.56 0.04 -9.79
N ASP A 55 17.68 0.89 -9.26
CA ASP A 55 18.08 1.97 -8.36
C ASP A 55 18.01 1.58 -6.88
N PRO A 56 18.71 2.30 -5.99
CA PRO A 56 18.71 2.02 -4.55
C PRO A 56 17.39 2.43 -3.89
N PRO A 57 17.18 2.00 -2.62
CA PRO A 57 16.09 2.50 -1.80
C PRO A 57 16.18 4.00 -1.56
N VAL A 58 15.02 4.63 -1.42
CA VAL A 58 14.93 5.96 -0.81
C VAL A 58 15.44 5.87 0.63
N GLU A 59 16.16 6.88 1.07
CA GLU A 59 16.69 6.92 2.43
C GLU A 59 15.55 6.71 3.46
N GLY A 60 15.78 5.79 4.40
CA GLY A 60 14.80 5.45 5.44
C GLY A 60 13.67 4.50 5.00
N ALA A 61 13.48 4.20 3.72
CA ALA A 61 12.36 3.40 3.22
C ALA A 61 12.28 2.01 3.88
N LEU A 62 13.39 1.29 3.95
CA LEU A 62 13.41 -0.07 4.53
C LEU A 62 13.24 -0.05 6.04
N ALA A 63 13.80 0.94 6.74
CA ALA A 63 13.59 1.15 8.17
C ALA A 63 12.13 1.47 8.48
N PHE A 64 11.50 2.29 7.64
CA PHE A 64 10.06 2.58 7.72
C PHE A 64 9.23 1.30 7.58
N LEU A 65 9.49 0.45 6.57
CA LEU A 65 8.76 -0.81 6.39
C LEU A 65 8.91 -1.74 7.61
N ALA A 66 10.14 -1.89 8.12
CA ALA A 66 10.41 -2.71 9.30
C ALA A 66 9.63 -2.24 10.54
N ALA A 67 9.55 -0.93 10.75
CA ALA A 67 8.78 -0.36 11.85
C ALA A 67 7.26 -0.42 11.61
N ALA A 68 6.82 -0.19 10.38
CA ALA A 68 5.40 -0.12 10.03
C ALA A 68 4.70 -1.48 10.20
N VAL A 69 5.34 -2.60 9.82
CA VAL A 69 4.75 -3.95 9.97
C VAL A 69 4.53 -4.35 11.43
N GLU A 70 5.16 -3.69 12.39
CA GLU A 70 4.92 -3.94 13.81
C GLU A 70 3.56 -3.38 14.28
N ARG A 71 3.05 -2.34 13.61
CA ARG A 71 1.85 -1.61 14.02
C ARG A 71 0.68 -1.74 13.05
N PHE A 72 0.96 -1.94 11.77
CA PHE A 72 -0.02 -1.90 10.69
C PHE A 72 0.05 -3.16 9.81
N ASP A 73 -1.02 -3.42 9.08
CA ASP A 73 -0.97 -4.21 7.86
C ASP A 73 -0.39 -3.31 6.76
N VAL A 74 0.77 -3.69 6.20
CA VAL A 74 1.43 -2.91 5.16
C VAL A 74 1.19 -3.54 3.81
N ALA A 75 0.58 -2.79 2.90
CA ALA A 75 0.37 -3.16 1.51
C ALA A 75 1.29 -2.34 0.61
N VAL A 76 2.14 -3.00 -0.15
CA VAL A 76 2.93 -2.38 -1.22
C VAL A 76 2.12 -2.51 -2.51
N PHE A 77 1.58 -1.39 -2.99
CA PHE A 77 0.76 -1.33 -4.20
C PHE A 77 1.49 -0.53 -5.27
N SER A 78 1.81 -1.17 -6.38
CA SER A 78 2.60 -0.59 -7.46
C SER A 78 2.04 -1.00 -8.81
N ALA A 79 2.33 -0.23 -9.85
CA ALA A 79 2.09 -0.61 -11.24
C ALA A 79 2.78 -1.94 -11.62
N ARG A 80 3.78 -2.39 -10.84
CA ARG A 80 4.43 -3.70 -10.99
C ARG A 80 3.58 -4.87 -10.48
N SER A 81 2.65 -4.61 -9.56
CA SER A 81 1.96 -5.66 -8.78
C SER A 81 1.11 -6.61 -9.63
N HIS A 82 0.57 -6.14 -10.75
CA HIS A 82 -0.24 -6.95 -11.67
C HIS A 82 0.55 -7.46 -12.90
N GLN A 83 1.85 -7.17 -12.98
CA GLN A 83 2.70 -7.60 -14.07
C GLN A 83 3.50 -8.85 -13.67
N GLN A 84 3.72 -9.75 -14.63
CA GLN A 84 4.48 -10.97 -14.41
C GLN A 84 5.89 -10.65 -13.86
N GLY A 85 6.28 -11.33 -12.79
CA GLY A 85 7.59 -11.16 -12.16
C GLY A 85 7.70 -9.95 -11.22
N GLY A 86 6.82 -8.96 -11.30
CA GLY A 86 6.96 -7.69 -10.58
C GLY A 86 6.96 -7.85 -9.06
N VAL A 87 6.03 -8.60 -8.49
CA VAL A 87 6.00 -8.85 -7.03
C VAL A 87 7.24 -9.62 -6.57
N GLY A 88 7.65 -10.63 -7.33
CA GLY A 88 8.87 -11.40 -7.03
C GLY A 88 10.12 -10.51 -7.03
N ALA A 89 10.24 -9.65 -8.02
CA ALA A 89 11.36 -8.71 -8.14
C ALA A 89 11.38 -7.69 -6.99
N MET A 90 10.23 -7.10 -6.62
CA MET A 90 10.15 -6.18 -5.48
C MET A 90 10.59 -6.85 -4.17
N ARG A 91 10.15 -8.08 -3.91
CA ARG A 91 10.56 -8.84 -2.72
C ARG A 91 12.06 -9.14 -2.73
N ALA A 92 12.58 -9.63 -3.86
CA ALA A 92 14.01 -9.91 -4.01
C ALA A 92 14.86 -8.65 -3.84
N TRP A 93 14.43 -7.53 -4.42
CA TRP A 93 15.11 -6.25 -4.30
C TRP A 93 15.13 -5.75 -2.84
N MET A 94 14.02 -5.83 -2.10
CA MET A 94 13.96 -5.46 -0.68
C MET A 94 14.96 -6.28 0.15
N MET A 95 15.00 -7.60 -0.06
CA MET A 95 15.94 -8.48 0.65
C MET A 95 17.40 -8.20 0.26
N ALA A 96 17.67 -7.95 -1.00
CA ALA A 96 19.02 -7.61 -1.49
C ALA A 96 19.55 -6.30 -0.87
N HIS A 97 18.64 -5.36 -0.52
CA HIS A 97 18.99 -4.13 0.17
C HIS A 97 18.91 -4.22 1.71
N GLY A 98 18.78 -5.44 2.24
CA GLY A 98 18.92 -5.69 3.69
C GLY A 98 17.62 -5.72 4.49
N LEU A 99 16.43 -5.68 3.85
CA LEU A 99 15.19 -5.89 4.58
C LEU A 99 15.08 -7.37 5.00
N ALA A 100 14.83 -7.62 6.27
CA ALA A 100 14.75 -8.96 6.82
C ALA A 100 13.61 -9.78 6.16
N ARG A 101 13.86 -11.07 5.93
CA ARG A 101 12.94 -11.96 5.23
C ARG A 101 11.57 -12.07 5.91
N ASP A 102 11.54 -12.09 7.23
CA ASP A 102 10.31 -12.12 8.03
C ASP A 102 9.48 -10.84 7.86
N VAL A 103 10.13 -9.68 7.74
CA VAL A 103 9.47 -8.41 7.43
C VAL A 103 8.86 -8.48 6.03
N VAL A 104 9.63 -8.93 5.02
CA VAL A 104 9.14 -9.06 3.63
C VAL A 104 7.96 -10.04 3.56
N ALA A 105 7.99 -11.13 4.34
CA ALA A 105 6.90 -12.11 4.40
C ALA A 105 5.59 -11.52 4.96
N ARG A 106 5.65 -10.48 5.78
CA ARG A 106 4.48 -9.78 6.35
C ARG A 106 3.89 -8.73 5.41
N LEU A 107 4.63 -8.29 4.40
CA LEU A 107 4.15 -7.34 3.42
C LEU A 107 3.12 -7.98 2.48
N LYS A 108 2.05 -7.27 2.19
CA LYS A 108 1.04 -7.63 1.21
C LYS A 108 1.33 -6.92 -0.12
N PHE A 109 1.10 -7.60 -1.23
CA PHE A 109 1.30 -7.07 -2.58
C PHE A 109 0.00 -7.25 -3.39
N PRO A 110 -1.01 -6.40 -3.13
CA PRO A 110 -2.29 -6.51 -3.83
C PRO A 110 -2.13 -6.10 -5.31
N SER A 111 -2.93 -6.71 -6.18
CA SER A 111 -3.05 -6.33 -7.60
C SER A 111 -4.04 -5.18 -7.83
N GLU A 112 -4.90 -4.91 -6.83
CA GLU A 112 -5.87 -3.84 -6.84
C GLU A 112 -5.61 -2.89 -5.68
N LYS A 113 -6.03 -1.63 -5.82
CA LYS A 113 -5.86 -0.62 -4.77
C LYS A 113 -6.60 -1.05 -3.49
N PRO A 114 -5.88 -1.36 -2.39
CA PRO A 114 -6.49 -1.84 -1.16
C PRO A 114 -7.18 -0.71 -0.41
N GLN A 115 -8.16 -1.06 0.43
CA GLN A 115 -8.67 -0.12 1.42
C GLN A 115 -7.58 0.14 2.47
N ALA A 116 -7.21 1.39 2.67
CA ALA A 116 -6.18 1.81 3.60
C ALA A 116 -6.54 3.12 4.31
N ILE A 117 -5.98 3.34 5.50
CA ILE A 117 -6.15 4.60 6.25
C ILE A 117 -5.33 5.73 5.64
N VAL A 118 -4.26 5.38 4.92
CA VAL A 118 -3.39 6.35 4.23
C VAL A 118 -2.69 5.65 3.06
N TYR A 119 -2.48 6.42 1.99
CA TYR A 119 -1.66 6.04 0.84
C TYR A 119 -0.43 6.93 0.81
N ILE A 120 0.75 6.33 0.82
CA ILE A 120 2.04 7.00 0.67
C ILE A 120 2.46 6.83 -0.78
N ASP A 121 2.41 7.90 -1.56
CA ASP A 121 2.52 7.88 -3.01
C ASP A 121 3.18 9.18 -3.49
N ASP A 122 4.10 9.09 -4.44
CA ASP A 122 4.84 10.24 -4.97
C ASP A 122 4.05 11.04 -6.02
N ARG A 123 2.94 10.47 -6.52
CA ARG A 123 2.08 11.04 -7.57
C ARG A 123 0.68 11.37 -7.09
N GLY A 124 0.40 11.16 -5.81
CA GLY A 124 -0.88 11.47 -5.21
C GLY A 124 -1.05 12.97 -4.97
N TRP A 125 -2.15 13.54 -5.44
CA TRP A 125 -2.59 14.86 -5.00
C TRP A 125 -3.38 14.73 -3.70
N ARG A 126 -2.97 15.48 -2.66
CA ARG A 126 -3.73 15.49 -1.41
C ARG A 126 -4.98 16.35 -1.59
N PHE A 127 -6.14 15.70 -1.65
CA PHE A 127 -7.41 16.39 -1.70
C PHE A 127 -7.79 16.91 -0.30
N ASP A 128 -8.01 18.21 -0.20
CA ASP A 128 -8.37 18.93 1.03
C ASP A 128 -9.79 19.53 1.00
N GLY A 129 -10.57 19.16 -0.02
CA GLY A 129 -11.92 19.69 -0.28
C GLY A 129 -12.00 20.54 -1.54
N SER A 130 -10.86 20.92 -2.13
CA SER A 130 -10.78 21.70 -3.38
C SER A 130 -10.01 20.94 -4.45
N PHE A 131 -10.44 21.05 -5.69
CA PHE A 131 -9.73 20.48 -6.83
C PHE A 131 -8.57 21.39 -7.23
N PRO A 132 -7.40 20.79 -7.64
CA PRO A 132 -6.32 21.57 -8.23
C PRO A 132 -6.75 22.18 -9.56
N SER A 133 -6.08 23.25 -9.97
CA SER A 133 -6.25 23.77 -11.32
C SER A 133 -5.68 22.79 -12.36
N LEU A 134 -6.16 22.89 -13.60
CA LEU A 134 -5.62 22.04 -14.67
C LEU A 134 -4.15 22.39 -14.99
N ASP A 135 -3.74 23.62 -14.74
CA ASP A 135 -2.35 24.06 -14.89
C ASP A 135 -1.44 23.46 -13.79
N ASP A 136 -1.93 23.36 -12.55
CA ASP A 136 -1.22 22.66 -11.47
C ASP A 136 -1.03 21.18 -11.81
N ILE A 137 -2.06 20.55 -12.36
CA ILE A 137 -1.96 19.15 -12.82
C ILE A 137 -0.95 19.02 -13.97
N ALA A 138 -1.02 19.90 -14.96
CA ALA A 138 -0.14 19.86 -16.12
C ALA A 138 1.34 20.09 -15.75
N SER A 139 1.58 20.93 -14.75
CA SER A 139 2.94 21.25 -14.25
C SER A 139 3.42 20.31 -13.15
N PHE A 140 2.59 19.38 -12.66
CA PHE A 140 2.95 18.48 -11.59
C PHE A 140 4.22 17.68 -11.91
N ARG A 141 5.13 17.62 -10.96
CA ARG A 141 6.34 16.78 -11.01
C ARG A 141 6.47 16.03 -9.69
N PRO A 142 6.68 14.71 -9.70
CA PRO A 142 7.00 13.97 -8.50
C PRO A 142 8.32 14.46 -7.90
N TRP A 143 8.52 14.27 -6.60
CA TRP A 143 9.65 14.85 -5.86
C TRP A 143 11.02 14.48 -6.45
N ASN A 144 11.17 13.26 -6.98
CA ASN A 144 12.42 12.75 -7.58
C ASN A 144 12.69 13.27 -9.01
N ARG A 145 11.77 14.04 -9.57
CA ARG A 145 11.88 14.69 -10.89
C ARG A 145 11.82 16.22 -10.80
N ARG A 146 11.80 16.78 -9.57
CA ARG A 146 11.91 18.23 -9.37
C ARG A 146 13.36 18.65 -9.55
N GLU A 147 13.61 19.72 -10.30
CA GLU A 147 14.92 20.37 -10.31
C GLU A 147 15.24 20.80 -8.87
N ALA A 148 16.50 20.62 -8.46
CA ALA A 148 16.93 21.11 -7.16
C ALA A 148 16.57 22.59 -7.06
N ALA A 149 15.82 22.98 -6.03
CA ALA A 149 15.50 24.39 -5.81
C ALA A 149 16.82 25.16 -5.77
N ALA A 150 16.90 26.22 -6.58
CA ALA A 150 18.06 27.11 -6.55
C ALA A 150 18.28 27.57 -5.10
N PRO A 151 19.52 27.61 -4.58
CA PRO A 151 19.78 28.07 -3.23
C PRO A 151 19.19 29.49 -3.07
N ALA A 152 18.51 29.71 -1.96
CA ALA A 152 17.96 31.03 -1.64
C ALA A 152 19.09 32.05 -1.72
N PRO A 153 18.85 33.26 -2.30
CA PRO A 153 19.87 34.29 -2.34
C PRO A 153 20.34 34.58 -0.92
N ALA A 154 21.66 34.58 -0.72
CA ALA A 154 22.25 34.93 0.57
C ALA A 154 21.80 36.35 0.95
N ALA A 155 21.27 36.49 2.18
CA ALA A 155 20.81 37.74 2.76
C ALA A 155 21.99 38.66 3.10
#